data_45a800354ac4a176f1549a085d56fc86
#
_entry.id   45a800354ac4a176f1549a085d56fc86
#
_cell.length_a   1.000
_cell.length_b   1.000
_cell.length_c   1.000
_cell.angle_alpha   90.00
_cell.angle_beta   90.00
_cell.angle_gamma   90.00
#
_symmetry.space_group_name_H-M   'P 1'
#
loop_
_entity.id
_entity.type
_entity.pdbx_description
1 polymer ?
#
loop_
_entity_poly.entity_id
_entity_poly.type
_entity_poly.pdbx_seq_one_letter_code
_entity_poly.pdbx_strand_id
1 'polypeptide(L)'
;MSKVKKSKGKSKTYARKSRSSGPSPIEAAREFIQQYALAGVAGVIVILASAGAILWAGGYVGILTDKMARAADAGAVAAGFEIRRITLKGRTQTASDELEGAIGPILGASILSFDADQARARIEELGWVRVASVSRLLPNTIHVSIRERSPAAVWQMSGALHLIDIDGAIIREIGAYEYSNLPLIVGAGAPDAASGILQALAHHPDIAEMTSALVRVGERRWNVRLRNGVDLRLPDEGFADSLD
;
A
#
# COMPACT_ATOMS: atom_id res chain seq x y z
N MET A 1 -82.35 -99.69 -32.56
CA MET A 1 -81.01 -99.78 -32.04
C MET A 1 -80.10 -98.77 -32.79
N SER A 2 -79.87 -97.65 -32.21
CA SER A 2 -79.15 -96.56 -32.92
C SER A 2 -78.00 -96.11 -31.98
N LYS A 3 -76.77 -96.15 -32.49
CA LYS A 3 -75.55 -95.71 -31.81
C LYS A 3 -75.35 -94.23 -32.05
N VAL A 4 -75.35 -93.47 -30.99
CA VAL A 4 -75.03 -92.06 -31.02
C VAL A 4 -73.49 -91.86 -30.91
N LYS A 5 -72.89 -91.19 -31.89
CA LYS A 5 -71.46 -90.87 -32.00
C LYS A 5 -71.21 -89.57 -31.32
N LYS A 6 -70.42 -89.52 -30.23
CA LYS A 6 -69.98 -88.30 -29.51
C LYS A 6 -68.87 -87.63 -30.33
N SER A 7 -69.11 -86.41 -30.74
CA SER A 7 -68.13 -85.53 -31.33
C SER A 7 -67.37 -84.79 -30.19
N LYS A 8 -66.01 -84.89 -30.23
CA LYS A 8 -65.11 -84.11 -29.35
C LYS A 8 -64.84 -82.76 -29.93
N GLY A 9 -65.44 -81.73 -29.32
CA GLY A 9 -65.12 -80.33 -29.63
C GLY A 9 -63.76 -79.98 -29.02
N LYS A 10 -62.81 -79.54 -29.86
CA LYS A 10 -61.54 -78.94 -29.44
C LYS A 10 -61.78 -77.46 -29.06
N SER A 11 -61.64 -77.13 -27.77
CA SER A 11 -61.63 -75.75 -27.33
C SER A 11 -60.28 -75.10 -27.69
N LYS A 12 -60.32 -74.03 -28.50
CA LYS A 12 -59.15 -73.17 -28.77
C LYS A 12 -59.10 -72.15 -27.66
N THR A 13 -58.13 -72.33 -26.77
CA THR A 13 -57.79 -71.28 -25.74
C THR A 13 -57.05 -70.12 -26.46
N TYR A 14 -57.73 -68.97 -26.55
CA TYR A 14 -57.10 -67.73 -26.99
C TYR A 14 -56.31 -67.12 -25.83
N ALA A 15 -54.96 -67.16 -25.93
CA ALA A 15 -54.10 -66.48 -25.01
C ALA A 15 -54.33 -64.95 -25.15
N ARG A 16 -54.84 -64.37 -24.11
CA ARG A 16 -55.05 -62.90 -23.97
C ARG A 16 -53.68 -62.25 -23.85
N LYS A 17 -53.16 -61.63 -24.96
CA LYS A 17 -51.94 -60.89 -25.01
C LYS A 17 -52.11 -59.66 -24.07
N SER A 18 -51.42 -59.66 -22.91
CA SER A 18 -51.41 -58.49 -22.01
C SER A 18 -50.81 -57.32 -22.77
N ARG A 19 -51.61 -56.28 -22.98
CA ARG A 19 -51.09 -55.00 -23.41
C ARG A 19 -50.24 -54.45 -22.24
N SER A 20 -48.94 -54.36 -22.43
CA SER A 20 -48.08 -53.53 -21.57
C SER A 20 -48.56 -52.09 -21.68
N SER A 21 -49.14 -51.59 -20.61
CA SER A 21 -49.46 -50.17 -20.49
C SER A 21 -48.14 -49.42 -20.52
N GLY A 22 -47.87 -48.74 -21.62
CA GLY A 22 -46.77 -47.75 -21.66
C GLY A 22 -46.99 -46.70 -20.55
N PRO A 23 -45.94 -46.00 -20.16
CA PRO A 23 -46.01 -45.00 -19.10
C PRO A 23 -47.17 -44.01 -19.41
N SER A 24 -47.88 -43.62 -18.37
CA SER A 24 -49.00 -42.67 -18.52
C SER A 24 -48.44 -41.36 -19.10
N PRO A 25 -49.20 -40.59 -19.87
CA PRO A 25 -48.73 -39.33 -20.46
C PRO A 25 -48.24 -38.34 -19.39
N ILE A 26 -48.69 -38.48 -18.16
CA ILE A 26 -48.28 -37.70 -17.00
C ILE A 26 -46.90 -38.14 -16.49
N GLU A 27 -46.62 -39.46 -16.46
CA GLU A 27 -45.30 -40.00 -16.08
C GLU A 27 -44.24 -39.64 -17.12
N ALA A 28 -44.55 -39.78 -18.41
CA ALA A 28 -43.68 -39.37 -19.49
C ALA A 28 -43.39 -37.86 -19.49
N ALA A 29 -44.38 -37.04 -19.20
CA ALA A 29 -44.20 -35.58 -19.04
C ALA A 29 -43.30 -35.27 -17.81
N ARG A 30 -43.46 -35.98 -16.71
CA ARG A 30 -42.67 -35.78 -15.50
C ARG A 30 -41.19 -36.17 -15.69
N GLU A 31 -40.92 -37.30 -16.37
CA GLU A 31 -39.57 -37.72 -16.73
C GLU A 31 -38.90 -36.71 -17.70
N PHE A 32 -39.65 -36.26 -18.70
CA PHE A 32 -39.23 -35.23 -19.63
C PHE A 32 -38.87 -33.93 -18.91
N ILE A 33 -39.71 -33.44 -18.02
CA ILE A 33 -39.46 -32.23 -17.24
C ILE A 33 -38.23 -32.39 -16.32
N GLN A 34 -38.08 -33.53 -15.64
CA GLN A 34 -36.90 -33.79 -14.80
C GLN A 34 -35.60 -33.87 -15.60
N GLN A 35 -35.63 -34.51 -16.77
CA GLN A 35 -34.46 -34.67 -17.63
C GLN A 35 -34.00 -33.32 -18.23
N TYR A 36 -34.94 -32.45 -18.63
CA TYR A 36 -34.62 -31.15 -19.21
C TYR A 36 -34.48 -30.02 -18.17
N ALA A 37 -35.05 -30.18 -16.97
CA ALA A 37 -34.87 -29.18 -15.89
C ALA A 37 -33.41 -29.10 -15.46
N LEU A 38 -32.71 -30.22 -15.31
CA LEU A 38 -31.28 -30.23 -15.01
C LEU A 38 -30.43 -29.56 -16.14
N ALA A 39 -30.76 -29.89 -17.38
CA ALA A 39 -30.09 -29.27 -18.54
C ALA A 39 -30.38 -27.75 -18.64
N GLY A 40 -31.62 -27.35 -18.33
CA GLY A 40 -32.02 -25.93 -18.28
C GLY A 40 -31.28 -25.16 -17.19
N VAL A 41 -31.20 -25.72 -15.98
CA VAL A 41 -30.42 -25.12 -14.85
C VAL A 41 -28.93 -25.06 -15.20
N ALA A 42 -28.35 -26.11 -15.76
CA ALA A 42 -26.95 -26.10 -16.20
C ALA A 42 -26.71 -25.05 -17.28
N GLY A 43 -27.63 -24.90 -18.25
CA GLY A 43 -27.57 -23.86 -19.28
C GLY A 43 -27.58 -22.44 -18.70
N VAL A 44 -28.46 -22.18 -17.73
CA VAL A 44 -28.51 -20.87 -17.03
C VAL A 44 -27.23 -20.61 -16.26
N ILE A 45 -26.69 -21.61 -15.57
CA ILE A 45 -25.40 -21.46 -14.85
C ILE A 45 -24.26 -21.13 -15.81
N VAL A 46 -24.20 -21.82 -16.97
CA VAL A 46 -23.17 -21.55 -18.00
C VAL A 46 -23.32 -20.14 -18.57
N ILE A 47 -24.54 -19.68 -18.84
CA ILE A 47 -24.79 -18.32 -19.34
C ILE A 47 -24.38 -17.29 -18.29
N LEU A 48 -24.75 -17.47 -17.01
CA LEU A 48 -24.37 -16.57 -15.93
C LEU A 48 -22.84 -16.57 -15.68
N ALA A 49 -22.22 -17.74 -15.73
CA ALA A 49 -20.77 -17.87 -15.61
C ALA A 49 -20.03 -17.21 -16.79
N SER A 50 -20.53 -17.39 -18.01
CA SER A 50 -19.96 -16.76 -19.20
C SER A 50 -20.16 -15.25 -19.17
N ALA A 51 -21.32 -14.76 -18.79
CA ALA A 51 -21.58 -13.32 -18.62
C ALA A 51 -20.67 -12.73 -17.53
N GLY A 52 -20.52 -13.42 -16.41
CA GLY A 52 -19.58 -13.04 -15.33
C GLY A 52 -18.13 -13.00 -15.80
N ALA A 53 -17.70 -14.00 -16.57
CA ALA A 53 -16.35 -14.07 -17.14
C ALA A 53 -16.11 -12.93 -18.16
N ILE A 54 -17.08 -12.62 -19.01
CA ILE A 54 -17.00 -11.51 -19.98
C ILE A 54 -16.92 -10.16 -19.23
N LEU A 55 -17.73 -9.97 -18.20
CA LEU A 55 -17.71 -8.76 -17.39
C LEU A 55 -16.38 -8.59 -16.66
N TRP A 56 -15.83 -9.70 -16.15
CA TRP A 56 -14.54 -9.70 -15.45
C TRP A 56 -13.37 -9.47 -16.42
N ALA A 57 -13.32 -10.21 -17.53
CA ALA A 57 -12.26 -10.10 -18.54
C ALA A 57 -12.33 -8.79 -19.33
N GLY A 58 -13.53 -8.23 -19.51
CA GLY A 58 -13.74 -6.95 -20.18
C GLY A 58 -13.49 -5.72 -19.31
N GLY A 59 -13.08 -5.89 -18.03
CA GLY A 59 -12.81 -4.77 -17.13
C GLY A 59 -14.06 -3.99 -16.67
N TYR A 60 -15.26 -4.44 -17.04
CA TYR A 60 -16.52 -3.74 -16.68
C TYR A 60 -16.76 -3.71 -15.17
N VAL A 61 -16.23 -4.68 -14.43
CA VAL A 61 -16.30 -4.70 -12.96
C VAL A 61 -15.60 -3.47 -12.38
N GLY A 62 -14.39 -3.13 -12.90
CA GLY A 62 -13.67 -1.93 -12.48
C GLY A 62 -14.45 -0.64 -12.76
N ILE A 63 -15.05 -0.52 -13.96
CA ILE A 63 -15.86 0.66 -14.32
C ILE A 63 -17.08 0.81 -13.40
N LEU A 64 -17.70 -0.30 -13.02
CA LEU A 64 -18.87 -0.27 -12.12
C LEU A 64 -18.47 0.11 -10.70
N THR A 65 -17.39 -0.48 -10.18
CA THR A 65 -16.87 -0.15 -8.84
C THR A 65 -16.44 1.31 -8.75
N ASP A 66 -15.78 1.86 -9.80
CA ASP A 66 -15.38 3.27 -9.84
C ASP A 66 -16.58 4.23 -9.88
N LYS A 67 -17.64 3.87 -10.61
CA LYS A 67 -18.86 4.67 -10.64
C LYS A 67 -19.58 4.64 -9.29
N MET A 68 -19.64 3.49 -8.64
CA MET A 68 -20.22 3.35 -7.31
C MET A 68 -19.41 4.12 -6.26
N ALA A 69 -18.08 4.03 -6.30
CA ALA A 69 -17.18 4.78 -5.41
C ALA A 69 -17.40 6.29 -5.57
N ARG A 70 -17.40 6.80 -6.81
CA ARG A 70 -17.68 8.23 -7.08
C ARG A 70 -19.08 8.69 -6.61
N ALA A 71 -20.09 7.84 -6.76
CA ALA A 71 -21.42 8.15 -6.26
C ALA A 71 -21.48 8.18 -4.73
N ALA A 72 -20.77 7.25 -4.07
CA ALA A 72 -20.63 7.24 -2.61
C ALA A 72 -19.88 8.48 -2.09
N ASP A 73 -18.80 8.89 -2.77
CA ASP A 73 -18.05 10.10 -2.43
C ASP A 73 -18.90 11.36 -2.59
N ALA A 74 -19.63 11.47 -3.70
CA ALA A 74 -20.56 12.59 -3.90
C ALA A 74 -21.65 12.64 -2.82
N GLY A 75 -22.16 11.48 -2.42
CA GLY A 75 -23.11 11.36 -1.31
C GLY A 75 -22.50 11.77 0.04
N ALA A 76 -21.27 11.38 0.31
CA ALA A 76 -20.55 11.78 1.52
C ALA A 76 -20.31 13.29 1.57
N VAL A 77 -19.89 13.91 0.46
CA VAL A 77 -19.72 15.36 0.35
C VAL A 77 -21.03 16.08 0.59
N ALA A 78 -22.14 15.63 -0.01
CA ALA A 78 -23.46 16.19 0.20
C ALA A 78 -23.96 16.04 1.66
N ALA A 79 -23.52 14.99 2.37
CA ALA A 79 -23.78 14.77 3.79
C ALA A 79 -22.88 15.60 4.73
N GLY A 80 -21.96 16.43 4.19
CA GLY A 80 -21.09 17.30 4.98
C GLY A 80 -19.71 16.72 5.30
N PHE A 81 -19.35 15.56 4.72
CA PHE A 81 -18.03 14.94 4.85
C PHE A 81 -17.03 15.43 3.78
N GLU A 82 -17.13 16.68 3.41
CA GLU A 82 -16.23 17.38 2.50
C GLU A 82 -15.02 17.92 3.25
N ILE A 83 -13.80 17.72 2.75
CA ILE A 83 -12.59 18.30 3.34
C ILE A 83 -12.61 19.81 3.11
N ARG A 84 -12.78 20.58 4.18
CA ARG A 84 -12.82 22.06 4.16
C ARG A 84 -11.63 22.69 4.83
N ARG A 85 -10.90 21.94 5.66
CA ARG A 85 -9.79 22.48 6.44
C ARG A 85 -8.66 21.48 6.53
N ILE A 86 -7.44 22.00 6.39
CA ILE A 86 -6.20 21.29 6.70
C ILE A 86 -5.56 22.05 7.86
N THR A 87 -5.24 21.35 8.94
CA THR A 87 -4.48 21.92 10.07
C THR A 87 -3.11 21.28 10.11
N LEU A 88 -2.09 22.12 10.29
CA LEU A 88 -0.70 21.70 10.28
C LEU A 88 -0.03 22.05 11.61
N LYS A 89 0.77 21.12 12.16
CA LYS A 89 1.55 21.30 13.37
C LYS A 89 2.98 20.81 13.17
N GLY A 90 3.95 21.50 13.79
CA GLY A 90 5.35 21.09 13.85
C GLY A 90 6.23 21.53 12.69
N ARG A 91 5.71 22.33 11.75
CA ARG A 91 6.46 22.88 10.63
C ARG A 91 7.28 24.11 11.05
N THR A 92 8.56 24.10 10.72
CA THR A 92 9.50 25.22 10.93
C THR A 92 10.31 25.49 9.68
N GLN A 93 10.95 24.48 9.11
CA GLN A 93 11.86 24.58 7.96
C GLN A 93 11.23 24.10 6.66
N THR A 94 10.33 23.12 6.72
CA THR A 94 9.66 22.57 5.53
C THR A 94 8.88 23.66 4.80
N ALA A 95 9.09 23.81 3.50
CA ALA A 95 8.37 24.77 2.70
C ALA A 95 6.87 24.42 2.60
N SER A 96 6.01 25.43 2.62
CA SER A 96 4.55 25.21 2.60
C SER A 96 4.07 24.57 1.30
N ASP A 97 4.65 25.00 0.18
CA ASP A 97 4.36 24.51 -1.16
C ASP A 97 4.78 23.05 -1.36
N GLU A 98 5.94 22.64 -0.81
CA GLU A 98 6.36 21.25 -0.80
C GLU A 98 5.37 20.37 -0.03
N LEU A 99 4.92 20.83 1.14
CA LEU A 99 3.97 20.09 1.96
C LEU A 99 2.58 20.03 1.31
N GLU A 100 2.10 21.14 0.74
CA GLU A 100 0.85 21.15 -0.02
C GLU A 100 0.93 20.25 -1.24
N GLY A 101 2.06 20.23 -1.95
CA GLY A 101 2.31 19.30 -3.04
C GLY A 101 2.27 17.83 -2.61
N ALA A 102 2.87 17.51 -1.46
CA ALA A 102 2.87 16.15 -0.91
C ALA A 102 1.48 15.69 -0.46
N ILE A 103 0.68 16.57 0.13
CA ILE A 103 -0.71 16.28 0.52
C ILE A 103 -1.58 16.16 -0.73
N GLY A 104 -1.36 16.99 -1.74
CA GLY A 104 -2.15 17.09 -2.96
C GLY A 104 -3.41 17.93 -2.82
N PRO A 105 -4.15 18.15 -3.92
CA PRO A 105 -5.36 18.98 -3.97
C PRO A 105 -6.57 18.22 -3.39
N ILE A 106 -6.70 18.20 -2.09
CA ILE A 106 -7.74 17.43 -1.37
C ILE A 106 -8.94 18.26 -0.91
N LEU A 107 -8.86 19.60 -0.95
CA LEU A 107 -9.98 20.45 -0.57
C LEU A 107 -11.17 20.23 -1.50
N GLY A 108 -12.36 20.06 -0.94
CA GLY A 108 -13.58 19.72 -1.68
C GLY A 108 -13.80 18.23 -1.90
N ALA A 109 -12.80 17.38 -1.66
CA ALA A 109 -12.93 15.93 -1.76
C ALA A 109 -13.63 15.33 -0.52
N SER A 110 -14.10 14.08 -0.67
CA SER A 110 -14.66 13.32 0.45
C SER A 110 -13.57 12.96 1.47
N ILE A 111 -13.79 13.28 2.75
CA ILE A 111 -12.87 12.89 3.84
C ILE A 111 -12.86 11.39 4.08
N LEU A 112 -13.92 10.68 3.65
CA LEU A 112 -14.05 9.24 3.87
C LEU A 112 -13.16 8.43 2.92
N SER A 113 -12.99 8.91 1.68
CA SER A 113 -12.11 8.29 0.67
C SER A 113 -10.68 8.80 0.70
N PHE A 114 -10.38 9.81 1.51
CA PHE A 114 -9.02 10.33 1.64
C PHE A 114 -8.08 9.27 2.26
N ASP A 115 -7.01 8.94 1.56
CA ASP A 115 -5.99 8.01 2.05
C ASP A 115 -4.94 8.74 2.89
N ALA A 116 -5.10 8.64 4.21
CA ALA A 116 -4.22 9.28 5.17
C ALA A 116 -2.82 8.63 5.21
N ASP A 117 -2.73 7.31 4.98
CA ASP A 117 -1.46 6.59 5.00
C ASP A 117 -0.61 6.92 3.77
N GLN A 118 -1.24 7.01 2.60
CA GLN A 118 -0.57 7.45 1.38
C GLN A 118 -0.09 8.91 1.49
N ALA A 119 -0.91 9.79 2.06
CA ALA A 119 -0.51 11.18 2.29
C ALA A 119 0.66 11.26 3.29
N ARG A 120 0.63 10.48 4.37
CA ARG A 120 1.73 10.37 5.33
C ARG A 120 3.02 9.93 4.65
N ALA A 121 2.98 8.88 3.84
CA ALA A 121 4.16 8.37 3.14
C ALA A 121 4.80 9.44 2.24
N ARG A 122 3.99 10.19 1.46
CA ARG A 122 4.51 11.28 0.62
C ARG A 122 5.08 12.44 1.42
N ILE A 123 4.51 12.76 2.58
CA ILE A 123 5.04 13.80 3.46
C ILE A 123 6.38 13.36 4.06
N GLU A 124 6.54 12.08 4.41
CA GLU A 124 7.79 11.53 4.93
C GLU A 124 8.91 11.43 3.89
N GLU A 125 8.61 11.52 2.59
CA GLU A 125 9.59 11.66 1.51
C GLU A 125 10.23 13.06 1.44
N LEU A 126 9.61 14.07 2.06
CA LEU A 126 10.20 15.41 2.12
C LEU A 126 11.44 15.40 3.02
N GLY A 127 12.56 15.89 2.50
CA GLY A 127 13.85 15.78 3.17
C GLY A 127 13.87 16.33 4.59
N TRP A 128 13.18 17.43 4.86
CA TRP A 128 13.07 17.99 6.20
C TRP A 128 12.20 17.16 7.16
N VAL A 129 11.34 16.28 6.66
CA VAL A 129 10.40 15.55 7.51
C VAL A 129 11.03 14.26 8.00
N ARG A 130 11.12 14.09 9.31
CA ARG A 130 11.57 12.84 9.94
C ARG A 130 10.42 11.86 10.14
N VAL A 131 9.28 12.37 10.60
CA VAL A 131 8.07 11.58 10.89
C VAL A 131 6.87 12.46 10.63
N ALA A 132 5.86 11.91 9.99
CA ALA A 132 4.56 12.56 9.82
C ALA A 132 3.44 11.73 10.43
N SER A 133 2.38 12.40 10.85
CA SER A 133 1.11 11.81 11.24
C SER A 133 -0.01 12.55 10.54
N VAL A 134 -0.87 11.82 9.87
CA VAL A 134 -2.02 12.36 9.15
C VAL A 134 -3.29 11.74 9.72
N SER A 135 -4.22 12.56 10.17
CA SER A 135 -5.45 12.12 10.83
C SER A 135 -6.66 12.80 10.21
N ARG A 136 -7.76 12.04 10.09
CA ARG A 136 -9.06 12.54 9.68
C ARG A 136 -9.85 12.97 10.91
N LEU A 137 -10.07 14.26 11.06
CA LEU A 137 -10.91 14.83 12.11
C LEU A 137 -12.30 15.12 11.53
N LEU A 138 -13.20 14.17 11.66
CA LEU A 138 -14.56 14.28 11.16
C LEU A 138 -15.28 15.51 11.74
N PRO A 139 -16.17 16.15 10.96
CA PRO A 139 -16.61 15.71 9.63
C PRO A 139 -15.76 16.21 8.46
N ASN A 140 -14.88 17.22 8.60
CA ASN A 140 -14.41 18.03 7.47
C ASN A 140 -12.95 18.49 7.57
N THR A 141 -12.15 17.99 8.51
CA THR A 141 -10.80 18.48 8.77
C THR A 141 -9.75 17.36 8.65
N ILE A 142 -8.68 17.63 7.91
CA ILE A 142 -7.46 16.80 7.92
C ILE A 142 -6.46 17.47 8.87
N HIS A 143 -5.93 16.70 9.82
CA HIS A 143 -4.87 17.15 10.71
C HIS A 143 -3.56 16.48 10.33
N VAL A 144 -2.56 17.31 10.04
CA VAL A 144 -1.19 16.88 9.73
C VAL A 144 -0.28 17.37 10.85
N SER A 145 0.47 16.46 11.45
CA SER A 145 1.52 16.78 12.42
C SER A 145 2.83 16.22 11.91
N ILE A 146 3.85 17.06 11.80
CA ILE A 146 5.18 16.64 11.38
C ILE A 146 6.19 16.89 12.49
N ARG A 147 7.24 16.09 12.49
CA ARG A 147 8.46 16.34 13.25
C ARG A 147 9.59 16.43 12.23
N GLU A 148 10.22 17.60 12.21
CA GLU A 148 11.32 17.86 11.30
C GLU A 148 12.64 17.24 11.78
N ARG A 149 13.55 17.03 10.84
CA ARG A 149 14.92 16.59 11.10
C ARG A 149 15.73 17.75 11.66
N SER A 150 16.68 17.45 12.52
CA SER A 150 17.64 18.42 13.02
C SER A 150 18.96 18.24 12.28
N PRO A 151 19.50 19.28 11.61
CA PRO A 151 20.80 19.22 10.97
C PRO A 151 21.90 18.82 11.97
N ALA A 152 22.76 17.87 11.58
CA ALA A 152 23.85 17.39 12.41
C ALA A 152 25.21 17.54 11.73
N ALA A 153 25.29 17.44 10.40
CA ALA A 153 26.51 17.60 9.64
C ALA A 153 26.26 18.02 8.20
N VAL A 154 27.31 18.45 7.52
CA VAL A 154 27.33 18.72 6.09
C VAL A 154 28.10 17.60 5.40
N TRP A 155 27.48 16.87 4.49
CA TRP A 155 28.15 15.81 3.73
C TRP A 155 28.59 16.32 2.36
N GLN A 156 29.85 16.13 2.04
CA GLN A 156 30.43 16.46 0.73
C GLN A 156 30.54 15.20 -0.15
N MET A 157 29.86 15.24 -1.29
CA MET A 157 29.93 14.21 -2.31
C MET A 157 30.06 14.83 -3.70
N SER A 158 31.09 14.45 -4.45
CA SER A 158 31.29 14.87 -5.86
C SER A 158 31.23 16.39 -6.09
N GLY A 159 31.61 17.17 -5.09
CA GLY A 159 31.59 18.64 -5.14
C GLY A 159 30.27 19.28 -4.68
N ALA A 160 29.20 18.53 -4.50
CA ALA A 160 27.95 18.99 -3.90
C ALA A 160 27.99 18.84 -2.36
N LEU A 161 27.30 19.75 -1.67
CA LEU A 161 27.15 19.75 -0.22
C LEU A 161 25.72 19.40 0.15
N HIS A 162 25.56 18.42 1.00
CA HIS A 162 24.26 17.97 1.47
C HIS A 162 24.17 18.12 2.99
N LEU A 163 23.06 18.68 3.45
CA LEU A 163 22.74 18.71 4.87
C LEU A 163 22.22 17.34 5.29
N ILE A 164 22.76 16.78 6.36
CA ILE A 164 22.32 15.48 6.92
C ILE A 164 21.97 15.62 8.40
N ASP A 165 21.07 14.74 8.85
CA ASP A 165 20.70 14.64 10.26
C ASP A 165 21.60 13.64 11.04
N ILE A 166 21.28 13.45 12.33
CA ILE A 166 22.02 12.57 13.24
C ILE A 166 21.97 11.08 12.79
N ASP A 167 20.96 10.69 12.02
CA ASP A 167 20.79 9.33 11.51
C ASP A 167 21.51 9.15 10.13
N GLY A 168 22.09 10.21 9.59
CA GLY A 168 22.73 10.24 8.28
C GLY A 168 21.77 10.48 7.11
N ALA A 169 20.49 10.72 7.39
CA ALA A 169 19.51 10.98 6.34
C ALA A 169 19.76 12.36 5.70
N ILE A 170 19.70 12.40 4.36
CA ILE A 170 19.88 13.64 3.60
C ILE A 170 18.62 14.50 3.76
N ILE A 171 18.82 15.75 4.18
CA ILE A 171 17.76 16.74 4.32
C ILE A 171 17.57 17.50 3.00
N ARG A 172 18.65 18.12 2.49
CA ARG A 172 18.65 18.85 1.21
C ARG A 172 20.09 19.14 0.74
N GLU A 173 20.23 19.50 -0.51
CA GLU A 173 21.44 20.14 -1.00
C GLU A 173 21.53 21.59 -0.49
N ILE A 174 22.75 22.05 -0.19
CA ILE A 174 23.02 23.35 0.36
C ILE A 174 24.13 24.09 -0.42
N GLY A 175 24.11 25.41 -0.33
CA GLY A 175 25.19 26.23 -0.84
C GLY A 175 26.44 26.23 0.03
N ALA A 176 27.55 26.67 -0.55
CA ALA A 176 28.77 26.89 0.20
C ALA A 176 28.51 27.92 1.33
N TYR A 177 29.09 27.64 2.50
CA TYR A 177 28.96 28.47 3.71
C TYR A 177 27.62 28.42 4.46
N GLU A 178 26.61 27.76 3.93
CA GLU A 178 25.44 27.41 4.74
C GLU A 178 25.86 26.37 5.79
N TYR A 179 25.38 26.52 7.02
CA TYR A 179 25.69 25.58 8.12
C TYR A 179 27.19 25.37 8.37
N SER A 180 28.01 26.40 8.21
CA SER A 180 29.47 26.33 8.42
C SER A 180 29.90 26.01 9.86
N ASN A 181 28.96 26.07 10.81
CA ASN A 181 29.14 25.67 12.19
C ASN A 181 29.05 24.14 12.39
N LEU A 182 28.48 23.41 11.44
CA LEU A 182 28.38 21.95 11.50
C LEU A 182 29.67 21.30 10.96
N PRO A 183 30.02 20.10 11.46
CA PRO A 183 31.17 19.36 10.97
C PRO A 183 30.95 18.90 9.51
N LEU A 184 32.04 18.94 8.71
CA LEU A 184 32.03 18.42 7.36
C LEU A 184 32.27 16.91 7.37
N ILE A 185 31.41 16.13 6.72
CA ILE A 185 31.61 14.70 6.50
C ILE A 185 32.09 14.45 5.08
N VAL A 186 33.17 13.70 4.91
CA VAL A 186 33.76 13.36 3.62
C VAL A 186 34.02 11.87 3.53
N GLY A 187 33.79 11.30 2.37
CA GLY A 187 34.11 9.91 2.05
C GLY A 187 32.96 9.13 1.45
N ALA A 188 33.30 8.04 0.75
CA ALA A 188 32.33 7.14 0.17
C ALA A 188 31.56 6.41 1.28
N GLY A 189 30.23 6.22 1.09
CA GLY A 189 29.35 5.57 2.04
C GLY A 189 29.29 6.26 3.42
N ALA A 190 29.74 7.51 3.50
CA ALA A 190 29.81 8.23 4.78
C ALA A 190 28.42 8.47 5.41
N PRO A 191 27.34 8.84 4.68
CA PRO A 191 26.03 9.05 5.29
C PRO A 191 25.48 7.81 5.99
N ASP A 192 25.60 6.65 5.34
CA ASP A 192 25.07 5.38 5.88
C ASP A 192 25.75 4.97 7.21
N ALA A 193 27.01 5.40 7.39
CA ALA A 193 27.78 5.13 8.59
C ALA A 193 27.89 6.33 9.54
N ALA A 194 27.33 7.49 9.15
CA ALA A 194 27.45 8.73 9.93
C ALA A 194 26.73 8.65 11.27
N SER A 195 25.63 7.92 11.35
CA SER A 195 24.82 7.86 12.57
C SER A 195 25.62 7.45 13.80
N GLY A 196 26.48 6.44 13.67
CA GLY A 196 27.30 5.96 14.79
C GLY A 196 28.28 7.01 15.29
N ILE A 197 29.03 7.66 14.40
CA ILE A 197 30.03 8.66 14.81
C ILE A 197 29.36 9.96 15.26
N LEU A 198 28.24 10.38 14.67
CA LEU A 198 27.51 11.56 15.08
C LEU A 198 26.87 11.37 16.46
N GLN A 199 26.33 10.18 16.74
CA GLN A 199 25.80 9.84 18.06
C GLN A 199 26.91 9.79 19.11
N ALA A 200 28.06 9.18 18.78
CA ALA A 200 29.22 9.16 19.69
C ALA A 200 29.66 10.59 20.02
N LEU A 201 29.81 11.46 19.02
CA LEU A 201 30.13 12.87 19.24
C LEU A 201 29.07 13.63 20.04
N ALA A 202 27.79 13.28 19.90
CA ALA A 202 26.72 13.91 20.69
C ALA A 202 26.85 13.60 22.20
N HIS A 203 27.52 12.50 22.59
CA HIS A 203 27.84 12.18 23.97
C HIS A 203 29.10 12.89 24.48
N HIS A 204 29.95 13.44 23.56
CA HIS A 204 31.18 14.14 23.88
C HIS A 204 31.13 15.58 23.30
N PRO A 205 30.37 16.50 23.90
CA PRO A 205 30.14 17.83 23.37
C PRO A 205 31.44 18.65 23.19
N ASP A 206 32.42 18.45 24.08
CA ASP A 206 33.70 19.12 24.00
C ASP A 206 34.46 18.76 22.73
N ILE A 207 34.44 17.48 22.34
CA ILE A 207 35.06 17.00 21.11
C ILE A 207 34.23 17.44 19.90
N ALA A 208 32.89 17.38 20.00
CA ALA A 208 31.98 17.81 18.95
C ALA A 208 32.21 19.29 18.57
N GLU A 209 32.31 20.19 19.53
CA GLU A 209 32.58 21.61 19.30
C GLU A 209 33.93 21.86 18.62
N MET A 210 34.94 21.07 18.96
CA MET A 210 36.26 21.15 18.36
C MET A 210 36.35 20.48 16.98
N THR A 211 35.39 19.66 16.62
CA THR A 211 35.38 18.92 15.35
C THR A 211 35.10 19.85 14.18
N SER A 212 35.98 19.81 13.17
CA SER A 212 35.81 20.52 11.90
C SER A 212 35.38 19.59 10.77
N ALA A 213 35.89 18.35 10.74
CA ALA A 213 35.56 17.37 9.72
C ALA A 213 35.66 15.92 10.23
N LEU A 214 34.83 15.08 9.65
CA LEU A 214 34.82 13.63 9.83
C LEU A 214 35.14 12.98 8.48
N VAL A 215 36.28 12.31 8.39
CA VAL A 215 36.74 11.70 7.15
C VAL A 215 36.62 10.19 7.25
N ARG A 216 35.78 9.59 6.40
CA ARG A 216 35.63 8.15 6.32
C ARG A 216 36.74 7.59 5.40
N VAL A 217 37.65 6.82 5.95
CA VAL A 217 38.81 6.29 5.24
C VAL A 217 38.59 4.82 4.90
N GLY A 218 38.64 4.49 3.59
CA GLY A 218 38.50 3.13 3.08
C GLY A 218 37.15 2.49 3.46
N GLU A 219 36.12 3.27 3.62
CA GLU A 219 34.76 2.85 4.02
C GLU A 219 34.68 2.07 5.35
N ARG A 220 35.71 2.16 6.18
CA ARG A 220 35.83 1.39 7.41
C ARG A 220 35.95 2.26 8.65
N ARG A 221 37.00 3.09 8.72
CA ARG A 221 37.34 3.87 9.92
C ARG A 221 37.05 5.35 9.75
N TRP A 222 36.94 6.03 10.88
CA TRP A 222 36.77 7.47 10.93
C TRP A 222 38.08 8.16 11.39
N ASN A 223 38.43 9.26 10.73
CA ASN A 223 39.36 10.23 11.24
C ASN A 223 38.56 11.47 11.61
N VAL A 224 38.75 11.96 12.84
CA VAL A 224 38.13 13.19 13.32
C VAL A 224 39.18 14.28 13.23
N ARG A 225 38.91 15.27 12.36
CA ARG A 225 39.78 16.45 12.24
C ARG A 225 39.23 17.54 13.16
N LEU A 226 40.09 18.00 14.06
CA LEU A 226 39.77 19.10 14.97
C LEU A 226 40.09 20.45 14.37
N ARG A 227 39.46 21.52 14.85
CA ARG A 227 39.68 22.92 14.40
C ARG A 227 41.07 23.43 14.64
N ASN A 228 41.81 22.86 15.60
CA ASN A 228 43.21 23.15 15.89
C ASN A 228 44.21 22.42 14.95
N GLY A 229 43.71 21.65 13.98
CA GLY A 229 44.52 20.92 13.00
C GLY A 229 44.94 19.51 13.44
N VAL A 230 44.57 19.04 14.62
CA VAL A 230 44.83 17.67 15.07
C VAL A 230 43.88 16.69 14.38
N ASP A 231 44.45 15.58 13.91
CA ASP A 231 43.72 14.45 13.35
C ASP A 231 43.68 13.27 14.33
N LEU A 232 42.51 12.97 14.88
CA LEU A 232 42.25 11.78 15.69
C LEU A 232 41.90 10.62 14.77
N ARG A 233 42.69 9.53 14.83
CA ARG A 233 42.43 8.32 14.06
C ARG A 233 41.66 7.33 14.92
N LEU A 234 40.40 7.15 14.65
CA LEU A 234 39.59 6.19 15.38
C LEU A 234 39.77 4.76 14.86
N PRO A 235 39.65 3.73 15.69
CA PRO A 235 39.68 2.35 15.24
C PRO A 235 38.43 2.02 14.39
N ASP A 236 38.51 0.91 13.65
CA ASP A 236 37.40 0.46 12.80
C ASP A 236 36.19 0.01 13.64
N GLU A 237 36.46 -0.58 14.82
CA GLU A 237 35.47 -1.05 15.78
C GLU A 237 35.73 -0.41 17.16
N GLY A 238 34.65 -0.22 17.95
CA GLY A 238 34.73 0.35 19.29
C GLY A 238 35.17 1.82 19.32
N PHE A 239 34.98 2.56 18.24
CA PHE A 239 35.43 3.96 18.15
C PHE A 239 34.69 4.88 19.16
N ALA A 240 33.47 4.52 19.58
CA ALA A 240 32.74 5.29 20.60
C ALA A 240 33.51 5.29 21.94
N ASP A 241 34.00 4.13 22.37
CA ASP A 241 34.77 3.98 23.61
C ASP A 241 36.18 4.66 23.50
N SER A 242 36.62 4.97 22.28
CA SER A 242 37.92 5.63 22.06
C SER A 242 37.83 7.15 22.14
N LEU A 243 36.64 7.70 22.31
CA LEU A 243 36.39 9.13 22.53
C LEU A 243 36.33 9.51 24.01
N ASP A 244 36.18 8.51 24.89
CA ASP A 244 36.32 8.64 26.34
C ASP A 244 37.78 8.85 26.77
#